data_21df44309e65784ff5e2cb6c5d8ffdfc
#
_entry.id   21df44309e65784ff5e2cb6c5d8ffdfc
#
_cell.length_a   1.000
_cell.length_b   1.000
_cell.length_c   1.000
_cell.angle_alpha   90.00
_cell.angle_beta   90.00
_cell.angle_gamma   90.00
#
_symmetry.space_group_name_H-M   'P 1'
#
loop_
_entity.id
_entity.type
_entity.pdbx_description
1 polymer ?
#
loop_
_entity_poly.entity_id
_entity_poly.type
_entity_poly.pdbx_seq_one_letter_code
_entity_poly.pdbx_strand_id
1 'polypeptide(L)'
;PEVIDRSLLLTGTLLHDMAKAYPDHAGTAARWLSMLGHGAAARVVADHMDLPEEKLGGLSESLVVYLADKMTQGEKTVSVEERFEYKRRMFADQPEALAAVGRRRELARRALAIARQGGFSDETD
;
A
#
# COMPACT_ATOMS: atom_id res chain seq x y z
N PRO A 1 17.21 -13.85 -6.98
CA PRO A 1 16.40 -12.69 -7.38
C PRO A 1 14.92 -12.99 -7.20
N GLU A 2 14.20 -12.01 -6.71
CA GLU A 2 12.79 -12.12 -6.51
C GLU A 2 12.06 -11.94 -7.84
N VAL A 3 11.07 -12.81 -8.06
CA VAL A 3 10.26 -12.75 -9.27
C VAL A 3 8.90 -12.17 -8.92
N ILE A 4 8.55 -11.08 -9.58
CA ILE A 4 7.24 -10.44 -9.43
C ILE A 4 6.31 -11.03 -10.50
N ASP A 5 5.16 -11.55 -10.05
CA ASP A 5 4.10 -11.99 -10.96
C ASP A 5 3.35 -10.75 -11.44
N ARG A 6 3.57 -10.39 -12.70
CA ARG A 6 2.97 -9.18 -13.29
C ARG A 6 1.46 -9.24 -13.38
N SER A 7 0.90 -10.41 -13.64
CA SER A 7 -0.56 -10.58 -13.69
C SER A 7 -1.17 -10.35 -12.31
N LEU A 8 -0.55 -10.90 -11.27
CA LEU A 8 -0.99 -10.71 -9.89
C LEU A 8 -0.86 -9.24 -9.48
N LEU A 9 0.24 -8.60 -9.83
CA LEU A 9 0.48 -7.20 -9.54
C LEU A 9 -0.60 -6.33 -10.18
N LEU A 10 -0.88 -6.55 -11.46
CA LEU A 10 -1.90 -5.80 -12.19
C LEU A 10 -3.29 -6.02 -11.58
N THR A 11 -3.64 -7.27 -11.28
CA THR A 11 -4.93 -7.61 -10.68
C THR A 11 -5.08 -6.92 -9.32
N GLY A 12 -4.05 -7.00 -8.47
CA GLY A 12 -4.07 -6.33 -7.16
C GLY A 12 -4.21 -4.82 -7.30
N THR A 13 -3.48 -4.22 -8.23
CA THR A 13 -3.54 -2.78 -8.47
C THR A 13 -4.92 -2.34 -8.93
N LEU A 14 -5.53 -3.07 -9.86
CA LEU A 14 -6.86 -2.74 -10.38
C LEU A 14 -7.97 -2.93 -9.35
N LEU A 15 -7.83 -3.89 -8.45
CA LEU A 15 -8.90 -4.30 -7.55
C LEU A 15 -8.72 -3.82 -6.10
N HIS A 16 -7.59 -3.17 -5.75
CA HIS A 16 -7.33 -2.83 -4.35
C HIS A 16 -8.40 -1.92 -3.72
N ASP A 17 -9.06 -1.09 -4.52
CA ASP A 17 -10.09 -0.18 -4.06
C ASP A 17 -11.51 -0.64 -4.38
N MET A 18 -11.71 -1.92 -4.78
CA MET A 18 -13.03 -2.39 -5.22
C MET A 18 -14.12 -2.29 -4.16
N ALA A 19 -13.76 -2.28 -2.89
CA ALA A 19 -14.69 -2.16 -1.78
C ALA A 19 -14.59 -0.79 -1.07
N LYS A 20 -14.17 0.24 -1.77
CA LYS A 20 -13.86 1.56 -1.21
C LYS A 20 -14.97 2.15 -0.35
N ALA A 21 -16.23 1.87 -0.70
CA ALA A 21 -17.39 2.41 0.02
C ALA A 21 -17.65 1.74 1.38
N TYR A 22 -16.92 0.68 1.72
CA TYR A 22 -17.13 -0.10 2.93
C TYR A 22 -16.09 0.26 4.00
N PRO A 23 -16.48 0.23 5.31
CA PRO A 23 -15.58 0.65 6.38
C PRO A 23 -14.24 -0.09 6.44
N ASP A 24 -14.26 -1.42 6.27
CA ASP A 24 -13.05 -2.24 6.17
C ASP A 24 -12.87 -2.63 4.71
N HIS A 25 -12.53 -1.65 3.86
CA HIS A 25 -12.51 -1.88 2.42
C HIS A 25 -11.45 -2.92 1.99
N ALA A 26 -10.29 -2.93 2.61
CA ALA A 26 -9.26 -3.91 2.27
C ALA A 26 -9.70 -5.32 2.64
N GLY A 27 -10.19 -5.52 3.85
CA GLY A 27 -10.69 -6.83 4.30
C GLY A 27 -11.91 -7.28 3.53
N THR A 28 -12.83 -6.36 3.21
CA THR A 28 -14.03 -6.67 2.44
C THR A 28 -13.67 -7.10 1.02
N ALA A 29 -12.81 -6.36 0.34
CA ALA A 29 -12.35 -6.73 -1.01
C ALA A 29 -11.61 -8.07 -0.99
N ALA A 30 -10.77 -8.31 0.01
CA ALA A 30 -10.05 -9.56 0.14
C ALA A 30 -11.02 -10.75 0.31
N ARG A 31 -12.06 -10.59 1.14
CA ARG A 31 -13.09 -11.63 1.31
C ARG A 31 -13.80 -11.93 0.00
N TRP A 32 -14.20 -10.89 -0.74
CA TRP A 32 -14.87 -11.07 -2.03
C TRP A 32 -13.97 -11.83 -3.03
N LEU A 33 -12.70 -11.45 -3.11
CA LEU A 33 -11.75 -12.10 -4.01
C LEU A 33 -11.49 -13.55 -3.62
N SER A 34 -11.40 -13.84 -2.31
CA SER A 34 -11.28 -15.23 -1.82
C SER A 34 -12.49 -16.06 -2.18
N MET A 35 -13.69 -15.50 -2.02
CA MET A 35 -14.94 -16.20 -2.35
C MET A 35 -15.05 -16.51 -3.85
N LEU A 36 -14.45 -15.67 -4.68
CA LEU A 36 -14.42 -15.86 -6.14
C LEU A 36 -13.26 -16.75 -6.60
N GLY A 37 -12.47 -17.28 -5.68
CA GLY A 37 -11.36 -18.18 -6.01
C GLY A 37 -10.06 -17.48 -6.34
N HIS A 38 -9.94 -16.19 -6.02
CA HIS A 38 -8.73 -15.39 -6.31
C HIS A 38 -7.90 -15.13 -5.05
N GLY A 39 -7.43 -16.22 -4.43
CA GLY A 39 -6.74 -16.13 -3.14
C GLY A 39 -5.46 -15.30 -3.15
N ALA A 40 -4.65 -15.41 -4.22
CA ALA A 40 -3.42 -14.64 -4.31
C ALA A 40 -3.70 -13.14 -4.41
N ALA A 41 -4.66 -12.74 -5.26
CA ALA A 41 -5.09 -11.35 -5.37
C ALA A 41 -5.71 -10.86 -4.06
N ALA A 42 -6.45 -11.72 -3.36
CA ALA A 42 -7.04 -11.38 -2.06
C ALA A 42 -5.95 -10.99 -1.04
N ARG A 43 -4.85 -11.72 -1.00
CA ARG A 43 -3.74 -11.42 -0.09
C ARG A 43 -3.08 -10.08 -0.41
N VAL A 44 -2.85 -9.80 -1.68
CA VAL A 44 -2.28 -8.53 -2.13
C VAL A 44 -3.18 -7.36 -1.73
N VAL A 45 -4.48 -7.49 -1.98
CA VAL A 45 -5.45 -6.44 -1.65
C VAL A 45 -5.59 -6.26 -0.14
N ALA A 46 -5.58 -7.35 0.63
CA ALA A 46 -5.65 -7.28 2.09
C ALA A 46 -4.50 -6.44 2.68
N ASP A 47 -3.33 -6.49 2.06
CA ASP A 47 -2.12 -5.84 2.57
C ASP A 47 -1.97 -4.38 2.14
N HIS A 48 -2.83 -3.84 1.27
CA HIS A 48 -2.55 -2.54 0.66
C HIS A 48 -2.72 -1.34 1.62
N MET A 49 -3.49 -1.48 2.67
CA MET A 49 -3.66 -0.40 3.65
C MET A 49 -2.57 -0.41 4.72
N ASP A 50 -2.23 -1.60 5.21
CA ASP A 50 -1.26 -1.80 6.28
C ASP A 50 -0.45 -3.05 5.95
N LEU A 51 0.75 -2.85 5.42
CA LEU A 51 1.62 -3.95 5.01
C LEU A 51 2.12 -4.70 6.25
N PRO A 52 1.95 -6.03 6.32
CA PRO A 52 2.48 -6.80 7.46
C PRO A 52 4.01 -6.76 7.53
N GLU A 53 4.55 -6.80 8.75
CA GLU A 53 6.00 -6.75 8.97
C GLU A 53 6.76 -7.83 8.20
N GLU A 54 6.22 -9.04 8.10
CA GLU A 54 6.88 -10.12 7.38
C GLU A 54 7.03 -9.84 5.89
N LYS A 55 6.27 -8.90 5.34
CA LYS A 55 6.39 -8.48 3.94
C LYS A 55 7.52 -7.48 3.72
N LEU A 56 8.16 -7.02 4.78
CA LEU A 56 9.31 -6.12 4.69
C LEU A 56 10.64 -6.87 4.52
N GLY A 57 10.58 -8.19 4.34
CA GLY A 57 11.78 -8.99 4.09
C GLY A 57 12.33 -8.88 2.67
N GLY A 58 11.55 -8.34 1.74
CA GLY A 58 11.98 -8.20 0.35
C GLY A 58 10.87 -7.69 -0.54
N LEU A 59 11.15 -7.60 -1.83
CA LEU A 59 10.19 -7.13 -2.82
C LEU A 59 9.08 -8.17 -3.03
N SER A 60 7.83 -7.74 -3.07
CA SER A 60 6.67 -8.59 -3.31
C SER A 60 5.56 -7.78 -3.97
N GLU A 61 4.57 -8.46 -4.55
CA GLU A 61 3.39 -7.81 -5.12
C GLU A 61 2.66 -6.99 -4.06
N SER A 62 2.51 -7.52 -2.85
CA SER A 62 1.88 -6.79 -1.74
C SER A 62 2.61 -5.50 -1.42
N LEU A 63 3.93 -5.52 -1.36
CA LEU A 63 4.73 -4.33 -1.08
C LEU A 63 4.57 -3.29 -2.19
N VAL A 64 4.59 -3.72 -3.45
CA VAL A 64 4.47 -2.81 -4.59
C VAL A 64 3.10 -2.14 -4.62
N VAL A 65 2.02 -2.90 -4.43
CA VAL A 65 0.65 -2.34 -4.42
C VAL A 65 0.47 -1.40 -3.22
N TYR A 66 0.96 -1.80 -2.04
CA TYR A 66 0.94 -0.95 -0.85
C TYR A 66 1.63 0.39 -1.13
N LEU A 67 2.84 0.34 -1.68
CA LEU A 67 3.63 1.54 -1.93
C LEU A 67 2.98 2.42 -3.00
N ALA A 68 2.46 1.83 -4.08
CA ALA A 68 1.76 2.56 -5.13
C ALA A 68 0.56 3.32 -4.57
N ASP A 69 -0.19 2.70 -3.65
CA ASP A 69 -1.31 3.36 -2.99
C ASP A 69 -0.83 4.57 -2.17
N LYS A 70 0.28 4.43 -1.45
CA LYS A 70 0.84 5.51 -0.62
C LYS A 70 1.45 6.64 -1.46
N MET A 71 1.79 6.39 -2.71
CA MET A 71 2.36 7.39 -3.61
C MET A 71 1.33 7.93 -4.61
N THR A 72 0.05 7.71 -4.33
CA THR A 72 -1.05 8.22 -5.16
C THR A 72 -2.02 8.96 -4.27
N GLN A 73 -2.44 10.15 -4.69
CA GLN A 73 -3.43 10.96 -3.99
C GLN A 73 -4.40 11.52 -5.02
N GLY A 74 -5.59 10.92 -5.08
CA GLY A 74 -6.51 11.19 -6.17
C GLY A 74 -5.90 10.70 -7.49
N GLU A 75 -5.76 11.60 -8.46
CA GLU A 75 -5.15 11.28 -9.75
C GLU A 75 -3.67 11.68 -9.82
N LYS A 76 -3.12 12.16 -8.71
CA LYS A 76 -1.74 12.66 -8.67
C LYS A 76 -0.79 11.65 -8.09
N THR A 77 0.43 11.60 -8.64
CA THR A 77 1.54 10.91 -8.01
C THR A 77 2.15 11.85 -6.98
N VAL A 78 2.33 11.35 -5.77
CA VAL A 78 2.95 12.10 -4.67
C VAL A 78 4.06 11.27 -4.05
N SER A 79 4.99 11.93 -3.36
CA SER A 79 5.99 11.20 -2.58
C SER A 79 5.36 10.66 -1.30
N VAL A 80 6.02 9.67 -0.69
CA VAL A 80 5.64 9.16 0.63
C VAL A 80 5.61 10.32 1.63
N GLU A 81 6.63 11.19 1.59
CA GLU A 81 6.70 12.32 2.52
C GLU A 81 5.56 13.31 2.34
N GLU A 82 5.19 13.64 1.10
CA GLU A 82 4.07 14.52 0.81
C GLU A 82 2.75 13.94 1.32
N ARG A 83 2.52 12.65 1.05
CA ARG A 83 1.31 11.96 1.49
C ARG A 83 1.13 12.03 3.01
N PHE A 84 2.19 11.70 3.75
CA PHE A 84 2.10 11.64 5.21
C PHE A 84 2.18 13.02 5.85
N GLU A 85 2.79 14.00 5.21
CA GLU A 85 2.72 15.40 5.68
C GLU A 85 1.29 15.93 5.59
N TYR A 86 0.58 15.60 4.51
CA TYR A 86 -0.83 15.94 4.38
C TYR A 86 -1.65 15.31 5.50
N LYS A 87 -1.42 14.02 5.80
CA LYS A 87 -2.10 13.33 6.88
C LYS A 87 -1.77 13.92 8.24
N ARG A 88 -0.52 14.29 8.46
CA ARG A 88 -0.09 14.92 9.71
C ARG A 88 -0.84 16.23 9.96
N ARG A 89 -1.00 17.04 8.94
CA ARG A 89 -1.77 18.29 9.04
C ARG A 89 -3.25 18.02 9.29
N MET A 90 -3.81 17.04 8.60
CA MET A 90 -5.22 16.67 8.74
C MET A 90 -5.56 16.26 10.18
N PHE A 91 -4.67 15.53 10.84
CA PHE A 91 -4.89 14.99 12.19
C PHE A 91 -4.12 15.70 13.29
N ALA A 92 -3.67 16.93 13.04
CA ALA A 92 -2.82 17.69 13.98
C ALA A 92 -3.43 17.82 15.38
N ASP A 93 -4.77 17.90 15.48
CA ASP A 93 -5.47 18.08 16.75
C ASP A 93 -5.89 16.76 17.40
N GLN A 94 -5.50 15.63 16.84
CA GLN A 94 -5.92 14.31 17.28
C GLN A 94 -4.69 13.45 17.62
N PRO A 95 -4.25 13.44 18.89
CA PRO A 95 -2.98 12.78 19.26
C PRO A 95 -2.88 11.31 18.89
N GLU A 96 -3.96 10.55 19.05
CA GLU A 96 -3.94 9.11 18.71
C GLU A 96 -3.84 8.90 17.20
N ALA A 97 -4.60 9.66 16.41
CA ALA A 97 -4.52 9.59 14.96
C ALA A 97 -3.15 10.06 14.46
N LEU A 98 -2.60 11.10 15.07
CA LEU A 98 -1.28 11.60 14.73
C LEU A 98 -0.20 10.56 14.99
N ALA A 99 -0.28 9.83 16.11
CA ALA A 99 0.67 8.76 16.40
C ALA A 99 0.56 7.62 15.36
N ALA A 100 -0.66 7.28 14.94
CA ALA A 100 -0.88 6.27 13.89
C ALA A 100 -0.27 6.72 12.56
N VAL A 101 -0.41 7.99 12.21
CA VAL A 101 0.21 8.57 11.01
C VAL A 101 1.72 8.40 11.06
N GLY A 102 2.34 8.66 12.21
CA GLY A 102 3.79 8.49 12.41
C GLY A 102 4.25 7.05 12.20
N ARG A 103 3.53 6.08 12.76
CA ARG A 103 3.84 4.65 12.58
C ARG A 103 3.71 4.22 11.12
N ARG A 104 2.65 4.65 10.46
CA ARG A 104 2.40 4.32 9.06
C ARG A 104 3.40 4.98 8.12
N ARG A 105 3.81 6.21 8.44
CA ARG A 105 4.86 6.87 7.67
C ARG A 105 6.16 6.09 7.71
N GLU A 106 6.54 5.62 8.91
CA GLU A 106 7.77 4.84 9.05
C GLU A 106 7.70 3.53 8.28
N LEU A 107 6.55 2.85 8.31
CA LEU A 107 6.33 1.63 7.53
C LEU A 107 6.49 1.91 6.03
N ALA A 108 5.88 2.98 5.53
CA ALA A 108 5.97 3.35 4.13
C ALA A 108 7.42 3.71 3.72
N ARG A 109 8.17 4.37 4.59
CA ARG A 109 9.58 4.67 4.35
C ARG A 109 10.40 3.39 4.23
N ARG A 110 10.15 2.42 5.07
CA ARG A 110 10.83 1.11 5.02
C ARG A 110 10.49 0.37 3.73
N ALA A 111 9.23 0.37 3.33
CA ALA A 111 8.79 -0.23 2.07
C ALA A 111 9.45 0.44 0.86
N LEU A 112 9.53 1.77 0.88
CA LEU A 112 10.19 2.54 -0.18
C LEU A 112 11.68 2.20 -0.31
N ALA A 113 12.36 2.05 0.82
CA ALA A 113 13.77 1.67 0.83
C ALA A 113 13.98 0.29 0.18
N ILE A 114 13.10 -0.66 0.45
CA ILE A 114 13.15 -2.00 -0.15
C ILE A 114 12.92 -1.90 -1.67
N ALA A 115 11.94 -1.12 -2.09
CA ALA A 115 11.66 -0.92 -3.52
C ALA A 115 12.86 -0.30 -4.23
N ARG A 116 13.51 0.68 -3.63
CA ARG A 116 14.70 1.32 -4.21
C ARG A 116 15.86 0.35 -4.35
N GLN A 117 16.04 -0.55 -3.39
CA GLN A 117 17.06 -1.60 -3.49
C GLN A 117 16.77 -2.55 -4.66
N GLY A 118 15.49 -2.74 -4.99
CA GLY A 118 15.05 -3.53 -6.15
C GLY A 118 15.09 -2.78 -7.48
N GLY A 119 15.59 -1.55 -7.50
CA GLY A 119 15.76 -0.77 -8.71
C GLY A 119 14.72 0.31 -8.95
N PHE A 120 13.76 0.46 -8.06
CA PHE A 120 12.75 1.51 -8.21
C PHE A 120 13.39 2.90 -7.99
N SER A 121 13.03 3.85 -8.86
CA SER A 121 13.38 5.25 -8.70
C SER A 121 12.11 6.07 -8.61
N ASP A 122 11.98 6.84 -7.56
CA ASP A 122 10.87 7.76 -7.36
C ASP A 122 11.20 9.18 -7.82
N GLU A 123 12.35 9.34 -8.46
CA GLU A 123 12.70 10.62 -9.07
C GLU A 123 11.85 10.81 -10.32
N THR A 124 11.14 11.91 -10.35
CA THR A 124 10.38 12.30 -11.55
C THR A 124 11.33 13.04 -12.48
N ASP A 125 11.63 12.39 -13.51
CA ASP A 125 12.49 13.00 -14.56
C ASP A 125 11.67 13.95 -15.43
#